data_9662f9d8b5373e486ed82fc3f228343a
#
_entry.id   9662f9d8b5373e486ed82fc3f228343a
#
_cell.length_a   1.000
_cell.length_b   1.000
_cell.length_c   1.000
_cell.angle_alpha   90.00
_cell.angle_beta   90.00
_cell.angle_gamma   90.00
#
_symmetry.space_group_name_H-M   'P 1'
#
loop_
_entity.id
_entity.type
_entity.pdbx_description
1 polymer ?
#
loop_
_entity_poly.entity_id
_entity_poly.type
_entity_poly.pdbx_seq_one_letter_code
_entity_poly.pdbx_strand_id
1 'polypeptide(L)'
;MNQAIHHTEIDGIPALFAYAAGPVRAGLVFRVGVADETLAGAGITHLVEHLALHRQGLADYHFNGATKAAFTHFHVEGAEHEVVAYLHGVCSSLLDLPMERLETEKEILRTEEARREPGQLPLWRYGAQGYGLSSYPEWGVRQARPDDVRHWAQSWFTRDNAVLWIAGERLPAGLSLRLPGGERRPMPRVTSALPTAPAFFSEGQGGVLLDAVVTDTAAARMYAGVLERELSRALRQEGGYSYTAAGDYAPRRDGHATVTAFADSLPAKQDAVLGGFVDVLAGLQAGRIAQADLDAVRGRRDSALTAPDSAVRRLPGAAEDLLAHRHPRTVDELRGELWAVTPRHVHAVALEAAGTALLQAPSGHTADWAGYTAAPTRSAYAVTGKRFASVRKDGTALVVGGEGVSLTAGGDAVTVLYRDCAAVLSFPDGGRRLIGTDGICVEVEPGEYGVDAHTMATVDAAVPPGTAVQLPPRQRRPERPAGESLGRDSGSAVEQGKGAARTRRTAGQTAVLVVFGTLAGLWSLFALMYTVFGFGDPETGVGGWAALSAFLWCVGGLLAYPAVRIRRGTRKG
;
A
#
# COMPACT_ATOMS: atom_id res chain seq x y z
N MET A 1 14.17 -30.25 16.24
CA MET A 1 13.31 -29.21 16.83
C MET A 1 11.95 -29.27 16.12
N ASN A 2 10.86 -29.13 16.87
CA ASN A 2 9.51 -29.28 16.32
C ASN A 2 9.16 -28.04 15.45
N GLN A 3 9.16 -28.19 14.13
CA GLN A 3 8.80 -27.12 13.17
C GLN A 3 7.28 -27.10 12.88
N ALA A 4 6.49 -27.77 13.72
CA ALA A 4 5.06 -27.89 13.56
C ALA A 4 4.33 -26.64 14.09
N ILE A 5 3.33 -26.22 13.37
CA ILE A 5 2.30 -25.29 13.87
C ILE A 5 1.17 -26.15 14.44
N HIS A 6 0.87 -25.96 15.72
CA HIS A 6 -0.20 -26.65 16.41
C HIS A 6 -1.48 -25.81 16.37
N HIS A 7 -2.62 -26.47 16.17
CA HIS A 7 -3.92 -25.85 16.15
C HIS A 7 -4.61 -26.07 17.50
N THR A 8 -5.20 -25.03 18.05
CA THR A 8 -5.99 -25.04 19.27
C THR A 8 -7.09 -23.97 19.20
N GLU A 9 -7.79 -23.73 20.30
CA GLU A 9 -8.82 -22.71 20.41
C GLU A 9 -8.74 -22.03 21.77
N ILE A 10 -8.97 -20.72 21.82
CA ILE A 10 -9.03 -19.93 23.06
C ILE A 10 -10.29 -19.06 23.01
N ASP A 11 -11.20 -19.24 23.95
CA ASP A 11 -12.48 -18.52 24.03
C ASP A 11 -13.32 -18.55 22.72
N GLY A 12 -13.24 -19.65 21.96
CA GLY A 12 -13.91 -19.80 20.67
C GLY A 12 -13.17 -19.17 19.49
N ILE A 13 -11.97 -18.65 19.70
CA ILE A 13 -11.10 -18.12 18.63
C ILE A 13 -10.09 -19.20 18.23
N PRO A 14 -10.01 -19.59 16.94
CA PRO A 14 -8.97 -20.47 16.46
C PRO A 14 -7.58 -19.90 16.76
N ALA A 15 -6.70 -20.74 17.32
CA ALA A 15 -5.38 -20.34 17.73
C ALA A 15 -4.30 -21.25 17.15
N LEU A 16 -3.21 -20.63 16.65
CA LEU A 16 -2.03 -21.29 16.13
C LEU A 16 -0.87 -21.12 17.10
N PHE A 17 -0.18 -22.22 17.41
CA PHE A 17 0.97 -22.21 18.31
C PHE A 17 2.19 -22.83 17.65
N ALA A 18 3.34 -22.18 17.80
CA ALA A 18 4.65 -22.77 17.47
C ALA A 18 5.62 -22.60 18.64
N TYR A 19 6.43 -23.62 18.87
CA TYR A 19 7.48 -23.55 19.90
C TYR A 19 8.55 -22.53 19.51
N ALA A 20 8.89 -21.66 20.45
CA ALA A 20 9.99 -20.71 20.36
C ALA A 20 10.62 -20.51 21.73
N ALA A 21 11.94 -20.52 21.82
CA ALA A 21 12.65 -20.09 23.01
C ALA A 21 12.71 -18.56 23.09
N GLY A 22 12.78 -18.01 24.29
CA GLY A 22 12.88 -16.56 24.53
C GLY A 22 11.52 -15.89 24.75
N PRO A 23 11.42 -14.57 24.46
CA PRO A 23 10.18 -13.81 24.67
C PRO A 23 9.00 -14.42 23.91
N VAL A 24 7.81 -14.34 24.51
CA VAL A 24 6.57 -14.74 23.82
C VAL A 24 6.25 -13.73 22.75
N ARG A 25 5.94 -14.21 21.56
CA ARG A 25 5.40 -13.41 20.45
C ARG A 25 3.99 -13.85 20.14
N ALA A 26 3.07 -12.91 20.02
CA ALA A 26 1.68 -13.23 19.72
C ALA A 26 1.07 -12.17 18.81
N GLY A 27 0.02 -12.56 18.10
CA GLY A 27 -0.78 -11.63 17.33
C GLY A 27 -2.20 -12.10 17.14
N LEU A 28 -3.12 -11.15 17.27
CA LEU A 28 -4.54 -11.33 16.98
C LEU A 28 -4.83 -10.69 15.62
N VAL A 29 -5.33 -11.50 14.69
CA VAL A 29 -5.57 -11.10 13.29
C VAL A 29 -7.06 -11.12 13.02
N PHE A 30 -7.57 -10.05 12.42
CA PHE A 30 -8.97 -9.93 11.99
C PHE A 30 -9.06 -9.87 10.46
N ARG A 31 -10.11 -10.49 9.89
CA ARG A 31 -10.42 -10.40 8.46
C ARG A 31 -11.20 -9.09 8.18
N VAL A 32 -10.51 -7.99 8.28
CA VAL A 32 -10.97 -6.66 7.91
C VAL A 32 -9.75 -5.81 7.58
N GLY A 33 -9.86 -4.96 6.57
CA GLY A 33 -8.81 -4.04 6.18
C GLY A 33 -9.35 -2.94 5.29
N VAL A 34 -8.44 -2.15 4.71
CA VAL A 34 -8.76 -1.00 3.86
C VAL A 34 -9.70 -1.37 2.70
N ALA A 35 -9.55 -2.57 2.14
CA ALA A 35 -10.35 -3.01 0.98
C ALA A 35 -11.82 -3.33 1.30
N ASP A 36 -12.21 -3.34 2.57
CA ASP A 36 -13.60 -3.51 3.01
C ASP A 36 -14.35 -2.18 3.18
N GLU A 37 -13.62 -1.09 3.13
CA GLU A 37 -14.15 0.27 3.31
C GLU A 37 -14.76 0.81 2.02
N THR A 38 -15.45 1.94 2.13
CA THR A 38 -15.78 2.80 0.98
C THR A 38 -14.78 3.93 0.89
N LEU A 39 -14.59 4.53 -0.29
CA LEU A 39 -13.66 5.65 -0.43
C LEU A 39 -14.02 6.83 0.49
N ALA A 40 -15.31 7.13 0.63
CA ALA A 40 -15.77 8.19 1.53
C ALA A 40 -15.61 7.84 3.02
N GLY A 41 -15.56 6.56 3.36
CA GLY A 41 -15.34 6.05 4.72
C GLY A 41 -13.91 5.57 4.97
N ALA A 42 -12.98 5.82 4.04
CA ALA A 42 -11.60 5.32 4.13
C ALA A 42 -10.91 5.78 5.43
N GLY A 43 -10.23 4.82 6.07
CA GLY A 43 -9.51 5.01 7.33
C GLY A 43 -10.29 4.63 8.60
N ILE A 44 -11.55 4.19 8.49
CA ILE A 44 -12.33 3.80 9.67
C ILE A 44 -11.73 2.57 10.37
N THR A 45 -11.17 1.61 9.62
CA THR A 45 -10.50 0.42 10.19
C THR A 45 -9.23 0.81 10.95
N HIS A 46 -8.43 1.70 10.37
CA HIS A 46 -7.22 2.23 10.98
C HIS A 46 -7.54 3.02 12.27
N LEU A 47 -8.62 3.78 12.24
CA LEU A 47 -9.12 4.50 13.43
C LEU A 47 -9.54 3.55 14.56
N VAL A 48 -10.21 2.42 14.24
CA VAL A 48 -10.52 1.38 15.24
C VAL A 48 -9.25 0.75 15.80
N GLU A 49 -8.25 0.49 14.95
CA GLU A 49 -6.96 -0.04 15.39
C GLU A 49 -6.30 0.89 16.42
N HIS A 50 -6.19 2.20 16.13
CA HIS A 50 -5.62 3.19 17.04
C HIS A 50 -6.39 3.26 18.36
N LEU A 51 -7.72 3.30 18.32
CA LEU A 51 -8.55 3.32 19.51
C LEU A 51 -8.38 2.04 20.35
N ALA A 52 -8.23 0.88 19.71
CA ALA A 52 -8.01 -0.39 20.40
C ALA A 52 -6.66 -0.44 21.12
N LEU A 53 -5.64 0.22 20.57
CA LEU A 53 -4.29 0.27 21.13
C LEU A 53 -4.11 1.35 22.20
N HIS A 54 -4.95 2.38 22.22
CA HIS A 54 -4.76 3.53 23.11
C HIS A 54 -4.58 3.17 24.59
N ARG A 55 -5.33 2.19 25.10
CA ARG A 55 -5.27 1.78 26.53
C ARG A 55 -3.98 1.02 26.90
N GLN A 56 -3.14 0.63 25.91
CA GLN A 56 -1.88 -0.08 26.18
C GLN A 56 -0.83 0.83 26.82
N GLY A 57 -0.92 2.16 26.63
CA GLY A 57 -0.03 3.15 27.21
C GLY A 57 1.43 3.02 26.73
N LEU A 58 2.35 3.60 27.52
CA LEU A 58 3.79 3.37 27.35
C LEU A 58 4.14 2.04 28.02
N ALA A 59 4.73 1.12 27.27
CA ALA A 59 5.15 -0.18 27.76
C ALA A 59 6.62 -0.44 27.43
N ASP A 60 7.29 -1.20 28.28
CA ASP A 60 8.70 -1.60 28.09
C ASP A 60 8.84 -2.80 27.13
N TYR A 61 7.72 -3.32 26.59
CA TYR A 61 7.68 -4.40 25.61
C TYR A 61 7.26 -3.87 24.22
N HIS A 62 7.60 -4.61 23.20
CA HIS A 62 7.32 -4.21 21.81
C HIS A 62 5.91 -4.65 21.40
N PHE A 63 5.06 -3.69 21.08
CA PHE A 63 3.72 -3.96 20.53
C PHE A 63 3.39 -2.99 19.39
N ASN A 64 2.49 -3.40 18.50
CA ASN A 64 1.98 -2.55 17.44
C ASN A 64 0.66 -3.10 16.88
N GLY A 65 -0.01 -2.27 16.05
CA GLY A 65 -1.07 -2.65 15.14
C GLY A 65 -0.66 -2.43 13.69
N ALA A 66 -1.40 -3.01 12.78
CA ALA A 66 -1.22 -2.77 11.34
C ALA A 66 -2.51 -3.07 10.58
N THR A 67 -3.11 -2.06 10.00
CA THR A 67 -4.23 -2.20 9.07
C THR A 67 -3.69 -2.36 7.65
N LYS A 68 -3.85 -3.58 7.10
CA LYS A 68 -3.47 -3.93 5.72
C LYS A 68 -4.68 -3.87 4.78
N ALA A 69 -4.48 -4.26 3.52
CA ALA A 69 -5.57 -4.25 2.54
C ALA A 69 -6.77 -5.13 2.96
N ALA A 70 -6.54 -6.35 3.46
CA ALA A 70 -7.61 -7.29 3.80
C ALA A 70 -7.60 -7.79 5.25
N PHE A 71 -6.63 -7.41 6.04
CA PHE A 71 -6.44 -7.88 7.42
C PHE A 71 -5.97 -6.76 8.34
N THR A 72 -6.41 -6.81 9.59
CA THR A 72 -5.87 -5.98 10.67
C THR A 72 -5.18 -6.88 11.68
N HIS A 73 -3.94 -6.56 12.03
CA HIS A 73 -3.09 -7.31 12.95
C HIS A 73 -2.81 -6.50 14.21
N PHE A 74 -2.98 -7.11 15.35
CA PHE A 74 -2.46 -6.62 16.63
C PHE A 74 -1.36 -7.58 17.07
N HIS A 75 -0.15 -7.12 17.31
CA HIS A 75 0.97 -7.99 17.67
C HIS A 75 1.81 -7.45 18.82
N VAL A 76 2.45 -8.35 19.53
CA VAL A 76 3.22 -8.07 20.74
C VAL A 76 4.38 -9.07 20.87
N GLU A 77 5.49 -8.59 21.43
CA GLU A 77 6.62 -9.41 21.88
C GLU A 77 7.04 -8.95 23.28
N GLY A 78 7.09 -9.86 24.25
CA GLY A 78 7.42 -9.54 25.63
C GLY A 78 7.38 -10.75 26.55
N ALA A 79 7.37 -10.50 27.86
CA ALA A 79 7.19 -11.54 28.86
C ALA A 79 5.74 -12.09 28.80
N GLU A 80 5.54 -13.33 29.27
CA GLU A 80 4.24 -14.03 29.21
C GLU A 80 3.09 -13.16 29.75
N HIS A 81 3.30 -12.52 30.91
CA HIS A 81 2.26 -11.69 31.54
C HIS A 81 1.96 -10.40 30.77
N GLU A 82 2.95 -9.81 30.09
CA GLU A 82 2.79 -8.62 29.25
C GLU A 82 1.96 -8.96 28.01
N VAL A 83 2.25 -10.09 27.36
CA VAL A 83 1.50 -10.58 26.20
C VAL A 83 0.05 -10.87 26.56
N VAL A 84 -0.21 -11.50 27.71
CA VAL A 84 -1.57 -11.75 28.22
C VAL A 84 -2.30 -10.43 28.47
N ALA A 85 -1.65 -9.48 29.17
CA ALA A 85 -2.22 -8.17 29.45
C ALA A 85 -2.55 -7.38 28.18
N TYR A 86 -1.63 -7.40 27.18
CA TYR A 86 -1.84 -6.75 25.89
C TYR A 86 -3.05 -7.31 25.14
N LEU A 87 -3.11 -8.62 24.94
CA LEU A 87 -4.21 -9.26 24.22
C LEU A 87 -5.56 -9.03 24.91
N HIS A 88 -5.58 -9.14 26.24
CA HIS A 88 -6.78 -8.81 27.03
C HIS A 88 -7.17 -7.33 26.86
N GLY A 89 -6.19 -6.42 26.90
CA GLY A 89 -6.43 -4.99 26.72
C GLY A 89 -6.99 -4.64 25.34
N VAL A 90 -6.45 -5.23 24.27
CA VAL A 90 -6.97 -5.06 22.90
C VAL A 90 -8.43 -5.55 22.82
N CYS A 91 -8.71 -6.76 23.30
CA CYS A 91 -10.08 -7.31 23.30
C CYS A 91 -11.05 -6.44 24.12
N SER A 92 -10.63 -5.98 25.31
CA SER A 92 -11.44 -5.09 26.15
C SER A 92 -11.72 -3.75 25.47
N SER A 93 -10.72 -3.17 24.80
CA SER A 93 -10.90 -1.93 24.05
C SER A 93 -11.83 -2.11 22.85
N LEU A 94 -11.74 -3.23 22.13
CA LEU A 94 -12.65 -3.52 21.01
C LEU A 94 -14.10 -3.72 21.45
N LEU A 95 -14.34 -4.22 22.68
CA LEU A 95 -15.68 -4.31 23.26
C LEU A 95 -16.25 -2.94 23.64
N ASP A 96 -15.42 -2.04 24.13
CA ASP A 96 -15.78 -0.69 24.56
C ASP A 96 -14.69 0.29 24.14
N LEU A 97 -14.77 0.78 22.90
CA LEU A 97 -13.80 1.71 22.32
C LEU A 97 -13.77 3.03 23.11
N PRO A 98 -12.58 3.57 23.41
CA PRO A 98 -12.42 4.82 24.17
C PRO A 98 -12.78 6.04 23.31
N MET A 99 -14.09 6.30 23.15
CA MET A 99 -14.60 7.37 22.25
C MET A 99 -14.19 8.77 22.68
N GLU A 100 -13.82 8.98 23.94
CA GLU A 100 -13.23 10.22 24.46
C GLU A 100 -11.90 10.58 23.76
N ARG A 101 -11.26 9.58 23.14
CA ARG A 101 -10.00 9.72 22.39
C ARG A 101 -10.19 9.97 20.92
N LEU A 102 -11.41 9.80 20.40
CA LEU A 102 -11.71 9.79 18.97
C LEU A 102 -11.07 10.97 18.23
N GLU A 103 -11.26 12.20 18.70
CA GLU A 103 -10.72 13.39 18.01
C GLU A 103 -9.19 13.45 18.08
N THR A 104 -8.59 12.95 19.16
CA THR A 104 -7.12 12.89 19.28
C THR A 104 -6.54 11.88 18.30
N GLU A 105 -7.15 10.68 18.19
CA GLU A 105 -6.67 9.65 17.26
C GLU A 105 -6.85 10.08 15.80
N LYS A 106 -7.93 10.81 15.46
CA LYS A 106 -8.09 11.44 14.14
C LYS A 106 -6.94 12.39 13.80
N GLU A 107 -6.48 13.20 14.75
CA GLU A 107 -5.33 14.11 14.52
C GLU A 107 -4.01 13.34 14.35
N ILE A 108 -3.83 12.24 15.10
CA ILE A 108 -2.67 11.39 14.95
C ILE A 108 -2.65 10.78 13.54
N LEU A 109 -3.74 10.17 13.10
CA LEU A 109 -3.86 9.58 11.76
C LEU A 109 -3.62 10.61 10.64
N ARG A 110 -4.14 11.82 10.76
CA ARG A 110 -3.84 12.91 9.81
C ARG A 110 -2.36 13.26 9.74
N THR A 111 -1.68 13.19 10.91
CA THR A 111 -0.23 13.45 10.97
C THR A 111 0.56 12.34 10.31
N GLU A 112 0.13 11.10 10.45
CA GLU A 112 0.73 9.94 9.78
C GLU A 112 0.49 10.00 8.29
N GLU A 113 -0.73 10.27 7.87
CA GLU A 113 -1.10 10.39 6.46
C GLU A 113 -0.30 11.48 5.73
N ALA A 114 -0.05 12.62 6.39
CA ALA A 114 0.77 13.70 5.82
C ALA A 114 2.23 13.29 5.51
N ARG A 115 2.69 12.14 5.99
CA ARG A 115 4.02 11.55 5.74
C ARG A 115 3.97 10.37 4.78
N ARG A 116 2.79 9.87 4.49
CA ARG A 116 2.58 8.71 3.62
C ARG A 116 2.66 9.14 2.16
N GLU A 117 3.41 8.39 1.37
CA GLU A 117 3.40 8.47 -0.08
C GLU A 117 2.71 7.21 -0.63
N PRO A 118 1.42 7.28 -0.95
CA PRO A 118 0.68 6.13 -1.43
C PRO A 118 1.17 5.70 -2.80
N GLY A 119 1.35 4.39 -2.98
CA GLY A 119 1.68 3.81 -4.28
C GLY A 119 0.54 3.97 -5.28
N GLN A 120 0.87 4.19 -6.55
CA GLN A 120 -0.12 4.42 -7.61
C GLN A 120 -0.68 3.12 -8.22
N LEU A 121 0.08 2.03 -8.16
CA LEU A 121 -0.32 0.74 -8.76
C LEU A 121 -1.71 0.26 -8.36
N PRO A 122 -2.12 0.29 -7.06
CA PRO A 122 -3.47 -0.14 -6.69
C PRO A 122 -4.58 0.70 -7.31
N LEU A 123 -4.42 2.02 -7.40
CA LEU A 123 -5.37 2.91 -8.07
C LEU A 123 -5.55 2.53 -9.54
N TRP A 124 -4.44 2.38 -10.26
CA TRP A 124 -4.50 2.07 -11.68
C TRP A 124 -5.07 0.69 -11.96
N ARG A 125 -4.81 -0.29 -11.08
CA ARG A 125 -5.33 -1.65 -11.25
C ARG A 125 -6.79 -1.80 -10.81
N TYR A 126 -7.15 -1.27 -9.64
CA TYR A 126 -8.42 -1.57 -8.98
C TYR A 126 -9.40 -0.39 -8.96
N GLY A 127 -8.96 0.84 -9.26
CA GLY A 127 -9.75 2.05 -9.18
C GLY A 127 -9.93 2.57 -7.75
N ALA A 128 -11.03 3.26 -7.51
CA ALA A 128 -11.35 3.91 -6.23
C ALA A 128 -12.25 3.04 -5.34
N GLN A 129 -11.95 1.75 -5.26
CA GLN A 129 -12.71 0.75 -4.50
C GLN A 129 -11.84 -0.46 -4.14
N GLY A 130 -12.22 -1.20 -3.11
CA GLY A 130 -11.55 -2.43 -2.71
C GLY A 130 -10.05 -2.22 -2.50
N TYR A 131 -9.24 -3.06 -3.11
CA TYR A 131 -7.77 -2.99 -3.00
C TYR A 131 -7.17 -1.68 -3.52
N GLY A 132 -7.88 -0.92 -4.36
CA GLY A 132 -7.44 0.38 -4.87
C GLY A 132 -7.45 1.48 -3.82
N LEU A 133 -8.22 1.32 -2.74
CA LEU A 133 -8.33 2.32 -1.67
C LEU A 133 -7.00 2.61 -0.96
N SER A 134 -6.06 1.66 -0.98
CA SER A 134 -4.72 1.87 -0.42
C SER A 134 -3.91 2.98 -1.12
N SER A 135 -4.34 3.42 -2.30
CA SER A 135 -3.74 4.55 -3.04
C SER A 135 -4.37 5.90 -2.69
N TYR A 136 -5.42 5.93 -1.89
CA TYR A 136 -6.13 7.16 -1.56
C TYR A 136 -5.86 7.61 -0.12
N PRO A 137 -6.07 8.90 0.17
CA PRO A 137 -6.11 9.41 1.53
C PRO A 137 -7.28 8.84 2.34
N GLU A 138 -7.10 8.79 3.64
CA GLU A 138 -8.10 8.31 4.60
C GLU A 138 -9.15 9.40 4.91
N TRP A 139 -9.86 9.86 3.87
CA TRP A 139 -10.80 10.99 3.98
C TRP A 139 -11.93 10.75 4.98
N GLY A 140 -12.35 9.50 5.17
CA GLY A 140 -13.41 9.13 6.11
C GLY A 140 -13.08 9.41 7.57
N VAL A 141 -11.78 9.43 7.93
CA VAL A 141 -11.34 9.74 9.30
C VAL A 141 -11.90 11.08 9.79
N ARG A 142 -11.94 12.11 8.93
CA ARG A 142 -12.41 13.44 9.31
C ARG A 142 -13.86 13.46 9.78
N GLN A 143 -14.71 12.71 9.10
CA GLN A 143 -16.16 12.74 9.30
C GLN A 143 -16.70 11.55 10.10
N ALA A 144 -15.83 10.59 10.48
CA ALA A 144 -16.21 9.43 11.27
C ALA A 144 -16.82 9.85 12.61
N ARG A 145 -18.06 9.43 12.89
CA ARG A 145 -18.76 9.70 14.14
C ARG A 145 -18.60 8.53 15.11
N PRO A 146 -18.73 8.74 16.42
CA PRO A 146 -18.62 7.68 17.41
C PRO A 146 -19.45 6.43 17.08
N ASP A 147 -20.67 6.62 16.59
CA ASP A 147 -21.56 5.51 16.27
C ASP A 147 -21.14 4.74 15.02
N ASP A 148 -20.59 5.43 14.02
CA ASP A 148 -20.06 4.80 12.81
C ASP A 148 -18.87 3.89 13.17
N VAL A 149 -17.96 4.38 14.03
CA VAL A 149 -16.76 3.65 14.49
C VAL A 149 -17.14 2.44 15.34
N ARG A 150 -18.10 2.61 16.30
CA ARG A 150 -18.62 1.50 17.11
C ARG A 150 -19.29 0.44 16.22
N HIS A 151 -20.13 0.86 15.30
CA HIS A 151 -20.82 -0.06 14.40
C HIS A 151 -19.82 -0.86 13.53
N TRP A 152 -18.78 -0.19 13.03
CA TRP A 152 -17.71 -0.84 12.27
C TRP A 152 -17.00 -1.88 13.13
N ALA A 153 -16.57 -1.52 14.34
CA ALA A 153 -15.89 -2.43 15.24
C ALA A 153 -16.76 -3.64 15.60
N GLN A 154 -18.04 -3.44 15.94
CA GLN A 154 -18.99 -4.50 16.28
C GLN A 154 -19.26 -5.44 15.10
N SER A 155 -19.17 -4.94 13.86
CA SER A 155 -19.45 -5.72 12.64
C SER A 155 -18.25 -6.55 12.17
N TRP A 156 -17.04 -6.12 12.46
CA TRP A 156 -15.83 -6.68 11.87
C TRP A 156 -14.84 -7.27 12.88
N PHE A 157 -14.71 -6.67 14.07
CA PHE A 157 -13.75 -7.13 15.09
C PHE A 157 -14.44 -8.11 16.07
N THR A 158 -14.89 -9.23 15.51
CA THR A 158 -15.65 -10.25 16.22
C THR A 158 -14.85 -11.55 16.38
N ARG A 159 -15.25 -12.37 17.36
CA ARG A 159 -14.63 -13.68 17.65
C ARG A 159 -14.52 -14.56 16.40
N ASP A 160 -15.61 -14.67 15.65
CA ASP A 160 -15.68 -15.57 14.50
C ASP A 160 -14.87 -15.04 13.29
N ASN A 161 -14.50 -13.75 13.32
CA ASN A 161 -13.69 -13.08 12.31
C ASN A 161 -12.24 -12.86 12.77
N ALA A 162 -11.78 -13.60 13.80
CA ALA A 162 -10.46 -13.50 14.41
C ALA A 162 -9.70 -14.83 14.35
N VAL A 163 -8.37 -14.76 14.33
CA VAL A 163 -7.44 -15.87 14.59
C VAL A 163 -6.30 -15.36 15.44
N LEU A 164 -5.95 -16.11 16.47
CA LEU A 164 -4.78 -15.86 17.32
C LEU A 164 -3.59 -16.68 16.80
N TRP A 165 -2.39 -16.12 16.84
CA TRP A 165 -1.15 -16.90 16.71
C TRP A 165 -0.20 -16.58 17.87
N ILE A 166 0.53 -17.59 18.35
CA ILE A 166 1.45 -17.49 19.49
C ILE A 166 2.73 -18.28 19.17
N ALA A 167 3.86 -17.67 19.48
CA ALA A 167 5.17 -18.34 19.53
C ALA A 167 5.78 -18.19 20.92
N GLY A 168 6.15 -19.29 21.54
CA GLY A 168 6.71 -19.33 22.89
C GLY A 168 7.07 -20.74 23.32
N GLU A 169 7.59 -20.92 24.52
CA GLU A 169 7.90 -22.25 25.06
C GLU A 169 6.64 -23.07 25.37
N ARG A 170 5.55 -22.37 25.71
CA ARG A 170 4.22 -22.91 25.99
C ARG A 170 3.16 -21.88 25.68
N LEU A 171 1.91 -22.30 25.64
CA LEU A 171 0.78 -21.37 25.63
C LEU A 171 0.75 -20.59 26.95
N PRO A 172 0.68 -19.24 26.90
CA PRO A 172 0.58 -18.41 28.10
C PRO A 172 -0.64 -18.78 28.96
N ALA A 173 -0.44 -18.85 30.27
CA ALA A 173 -1.54 -19.09 31.19
C ALA A 173 -2.42 -17.83 31.36
N GLY A 174 -3.73 -18.03 31.54
CA GLY A 174 -4.67 -16.93 31.82
C GLY A 174 -5.04 -16.09 30.60
N LEU A 175 -4.77 -16.55 29.38
CA LEU A 175 -5.29 -15.91 28.17
C LEU A 175 -6.82 -15.84 28.20
N SER A 176 -7.37 -14.66 27.96
CA SER A 176 -8.81 -14.44 27.80
C SER A 176 -9.05 -13.45 26.66
N LEU A 177 -9.74 -13.90 25.63
CA LEU A 177 -9.98 -13.17 24.38
C LEU A 177 -11.47 -12.95 24.18
N ARG A 178 -12.08 -12.23 25.12
CA ARG A 178 -13.54 -11.96 25.07
C ARG A 178 -13.83 -10.97 23.97
N LEU A 179 -14.44 -11.46 22.90
CA LEU A 179 -14.95 -10.67 21.78
C LEU A 179 -16.43 -11.01 21.54
N PRO A 180 -17.21 -10.10 20.92
CA PRO A 180 -18.58 -10.40 20.54
C PRO A 180 -18.61 -11.52 19.50
N GLY A 181 -19.66 -12.32 19.48
CA GLY A 181 -19.93 -13.25 18.39
C GLY A 181 -20.22 -12.49 17.10
N GLY A 182 -20.01 -13.12 15.97
CA GLY A 182 -20.24 -12.52 14.66
C GLY A 182 -20.20 -13.56 13.56
N GLU A 183 -19.83 -13.14 12.39
CA GLU A 183 -19.64 -13.99 11.22
C GLU A 183 -18.24 -13.84 10.67
N ARG A 184 -17.66 -14.93 10.17
CA ARG A 184 -16.43 -14.85 9.40
C ARG A 184 -16.72 -14.22 8.04
N ARG A 185 -16.04 -13.12 7.78
CA ARG A 185 -16.23 -12.35 6.56
C ARG A 185 -15.45 -12.96 5.39
N PRO A 186 -16.02 -12.97 4.17
CA PRO A 186 -15.29 -13.42 2.98
C PRO A 186 -14.12 -12.45 2.67
N MET A 187 -13.21 -12.90 1.81
CA MET A 187 -12.18 -12.01 1.27
C MET A 187 -12.81 -10.86 0.47
N PRO A 188 -12.19 -9.67 0.44
CA PRO A 188 -12.72 -8.53 -0.31
C PRO A 188 -12.88 -8.89 -1.78
N ARG A 189 -13.97 -8.41 -2.38
CA ARG A 189 -14.19 -8.61 -3.82
C ARG A 189 -13.12 -7.88 -4.62
N VAL A 190 -12.49 -8.59 -5.55
CA VAL A 190 -11.52 -8.00 -6.47
C VAL A 190 -12.25 -7.27 -7.59
N THR A 191 -11.83 -6.04 -7.84
CA THR A 191 -12.29 -5.19 -8.94
C THR A 191 -11.20 -5.01 -9.97
N SER A 192 -11.50 -4.46 -11.14
CA SER A 192 -10.51 -4.05 -12.12
C SER A 192 -10.90 -2.70 -12.71
N ALA A 193 -9.95 -1.79 -12.78
CA ALA A 193 -10.08 -0.52 -13.49
C ALA A 193 -9.35 -0.54 -14.84
N LEU A 194 -8.78 -1.70 -15.22
CA LEU A 194 -8.10 -1.90 -16.49
C LEU A 194 -9.05 -2.65 -17.44
N PRO A 195 -9.47 -2.04 -18.55
CA PRO A 195 -10.30 -2.70 -19.55
C PRO A 195 -9.50 -3.75 -20.35
N THR A 196 -8.19 -3.57 -20.45
CA THR A 196 -7.26 -4.47 -21.15
C THR A 196 -5.98 -4.63 -20.34
N ALA A 197 -5.31 -5.78 -20.50
CA ALA A 197 -3.97 -6.06 -20.02
C ALA A 197 -3.21 -6.87 -21.11
N PRO A 198 -1.89 -6.71 -21.24
CA PRO A 198 -1.01 -5.88 -20.40
C PRO A 198 -1.24 -4.38 -20.60
N ALA A 199 -1.10 -3.61 -19.54
CA ALA A 199 -1.31 -2.17 -19.55
C ALA A 199 -0.10 -1.42 -18.97
N PHE A 200 0.04 -0.13 -19.31
CA PHE A 200 1.02 0.76 -18.68
C PHE A 200 0.40 2.11 -18.33
N PHE A 201 1.00 2.78 -17.38
CA PHE A 201 0.80 4.20 -17.11
C PHE A 201 2.15 4.90 -16.89
N SER A 202 2.19 6.21 -17.15
CA SER A 202 3.42 6.99 -17.12
C SER A 202 3.36 8.01 -15.98
N GLU A 203 3.94 7.65 -14.84
CA GLU A 203 3.99 8.50 -13.64
C GLU A 203 5.27 8.22 -12.84
N GLY A 204 5.66 9.22 -12.01
CA GLY A 204 6.80 9.09 -11.11
C GLY A 204 8.15 9.36 -11.77
N GLN A 205 9.19 9.50 -10.96
CA GLN A 205 10.55 9.81 -11.41
C GLN A 205 11.58 8.75 -10.97
N GLY A 206 11.13 7.74 -10.21
CA GLY A 206 12.03 6.85 -9.46
C GLY A 206 12.39 5.53 -10.12
N GLY A 207 11.85 5.20 -11.30
CA GLY A 207 12.15 3.92 -11.95
C GLY A 207 10.95 3.26 -12.61
N VAL A 208 11.09 1.96 -12.89
CA VAL A 208 10.07 1.11 -13.51
C VAL A 208 9.51 0.16 -12.45
N LEU A 209 8.17 0.07 -12.36
CA LEU A 209 7.49 -0.93 -11.53
C LEU A 209 6.61 -1.82 -12.38
N LEU A 210 6.61 -3.11 -12.06
CA LEU A 210 5.65 -4.10 -12.55
C LEU A 210 4.72 -4.50 -11.40
N ASP A 211 3.45 -4.63 -11.69
CA ASP A 211 2.45 -5.34 -10.91
C ASP A 211 1.77 -6.37 -11.80
N ALA A 212 1.77 -7.64 -11.39
CA ALA A 212 1.11 -8.72 -12.12
C ALA A 212 0.33 -9.61 -11.15
N VAL A 213 -0.87 -10.00 -11.52
CA VAL A 213 -1.71 -10.91 -10.74
C VAL A 213 -1.61 -12.30 -11.33
N VAL A 214 -1.24 -13.27 -10.49
CA VAL A 214 -1.05 -14.67 -10.87
C VAL A 214 -1.76 -15.59 -9.87
N THR A 215 -1.99 -16.83 -10.27
CA THR A 215 -2.48 -17.86 -9.35
C THR A 215 -1.48 -18.11 -8.21
N ASP A 216 -1.95 -18.18 -6.95
CA ASP A 216 -1.10 -18.41 -5.76
C ASP A 216 -0.56 -19.84 -5.75
N THR A 217 0.63 -20.03 -6.33
CA THR A 217 1.32 -21.32 -6.43
C THR A 217 2.79 -21.24 -6.02
N ALA A 218 3.41 -22.39 -5.77
CA ALA A 218 4.86 -22.46 -5.56
C ALA A 218 5.61 -21.97 -6.81
N ALA A 219 5.13 -22.26 -8.02
CA ALA A 219 5.73 -21.79 -9.27
C ALA A 219 5.70 -20.26 -9.38
N ALA A 220 4.61 -19.60 -8.98
CA ALA A 220 4.50 -18.14 -8.98
C ALA A 220 5.48 -17.50 -7.98
N ARG A 221 5.64 -18.13 -6.83
CA ARG A 221 6.61 -17.73 -5.82
C ARG A 221 8.06 -17.86 -6.30
N MET A 222 8.34 -18.89 -7.10
CA MET A 222 9.64 -19.10 -7.74
C MET A 222 9.87 -18.10 -8.88
N TYR A 223 8.83 -17.82 -9.69
CA TYR A 223 8.88 -16.83 -10.75
C TYR A 223 9.32 -15.45 -10.23
N ALA A 224 8.74 -14.96 -9.15
CA ALA A 224 9.14 -13.67 -8.55
C ALA A 224 10.65 -13.63 -8.21
N GLY A 225 11.17 -14.71 -7.63
CA GLY A 225 12.61 -14.79 -7.31
C GLY A 225 13.52 -14.94 -8.54
N VAL A 226 13.06 -15.60 -9.60
CA VAL A 226 13.80 -15.68 -10.88
C VAL A 226 13.78 -14.30 -11.57
N LEU A 227 12.63 -13.63 -11.61
CA LEU A 227 12.48 -12.27 -12.15
C LEU A 227 13.43 -11.28 -11.45
N GLU A 228 13.48 -11.29 -10.13
CA GLU A 228 14.41 -10.46 -9.35
C GLU A 228 15.86 -10.69 -9.77
N ARG A 229 16.27 -11.96 -9.91
CA ARG A 229 17.65 -12.31 -10.32
C ARG A 229 17.97 -11.83 -11.72
N GLU A 230 17.08 -12.03 -12.68
CA GLU A 230 17.26 -11.59 -14.06
C GLU A 230 17.31 -10.06 -14.17
N LEU A 231 16.42 -9.34 -13.47
CA LEU A 231 16.48 -7.87 -13.41
C LEU A 231 17.79 -7.39 -12.77
N SER A 232 18.22 -8.00 -11.67
CA SER A 232 19.48 -7.65 -11.03
C SER A 232 20.67 -7.91 -11.93
N ARG A 233 20.68 -9.04 -12.67
CA ARG A 233 21.74 -9.37 -13.63
C ARG A 233 21.77 -8.36 -14.78
N ALA A 234 20.65 -8.19 -15.49
CA ALA A 234 20.59 -7.38 -16.70
C ALA A 234 20.77 -5.87 -16.41
N LEU A 235 20.08 -5.34 -15.40
CA LEU A 235 20.04 -3.90 -15.19
C LEU A 235 21.17 -3.40 -14.28
N ARG A 236 21.56 -4.19 -13.26
CA ARG A 236 22.57 -3.76 -12.30
C ARG A 236 23.96 -4.27 -12.67
N GLN A 237 24.14 -5.60 -12.87
CA GLN A 237 25.47 -6.19 -13.01
C GLN A 237 26.05 -5.98 -14.42
N GLU A 238 25.27 -6.23 -15.47
CA GLU A 238 25.70 -6.12 -16.85
C GLU A 238 25.48 -4.71 -17.41
N GLY A 239 24.30 -4.12 -17.21
CA GLY A 239 23.95 -2.83 -17.76
C GLY A 239 24.49 -1.63 -16.99
N GLY A 240 24.64 -1.73 -15.66
CA GLY A 240 25.01 -0.62 -14.80
C GLY A 240 23.99 0.55 -14.87
N TYR A 241 22.73 0.25 -15.15
CA TYR A 241 21.66 1.23 -15.33
C TYR A 241 20.87 1.49 -14.06
N SER A 242 20.78 0.48 -13.18
CA SER A 242 20.00 0.50 -11.95
C SER A 242 20.91 0.15 -10.76
N TYR A 243 20.66 0.77 -9.60
CA TYR A 243 21.29 0.38 -8.34
C TYR A 243 20.46 -0.68 -7.61
N THR A 244 19.14 -0.53 -7.64
CA THR A 244 18.19 -1.44 -6.98
C THR A 244 17.32 -2.15 -8.01
N ALA A 245 17.40 -3.48 -8.06
CA ALA A 245 16.43 -4.31 -8.74
C ALA A 245 15.87 -5.31 -7.71
N ALA A 246 14.56 -5.32 -7.53
CA ALA A 246 13.87 -6.12 -6.52
C ALA A 246 12.64 -6.80 -7.10
N GLY A 247 12.27 -7.93 -6.52
CA GLY A 247 11.03 -8.64 -6.82
C GLY A 247 10.35 -9.10 -5.53
N ASP A 248 9.04 -9.00 -5.47
CA ASP A 248 8.25 -9.44 -4.33
C ASP A 248 7.08 -10.32 -4.77
N TYR A 249 6.61 -11.13 -3.85
CA TYR A 249 5.48 -12.02 -4.00
C TYR A 249 4.56 -11.90 -2.80
N ALA A 250 3.38 -11.37 -3.00
CA ALA A 250 2.37 -11.14 -1.97
C ALA A 250 1.10 -11.98 -2.24
N PRO A 251 0.83 -13.06 -1.45
CA PRO A 251 -0.41 -13.81 -1.58
C PRO A 251 -1.59 -12.98 -1.09
N ARG A 252 -2.65 -12.87 -1.91
CA ARG A 252 -3.88 -12.14 -1.56
C ARG A 252 -4.87 -12.97 -0.75
N ARG A 253 -4.64 -14.28 -0.63
CA ARG A 253 -5.51 -15.26 0.06
C ARG A 253 -6.84 -15.56 -0.65
N ASP A 254 -7.14 -14.95 -1.78
CA ASP A 254 -8.31 -15.21 -2.63
C ASP A 254 -8.04 -16.23 -3.76
N GLY A 255 -6.96 -16.99 -3.65
CA GLY A 255 -6.50 -17.92 -4.70
C GLY A 255 -5.47 -17.31 -5.64
N HIS A 256 -5.22 -16.01 -5.55
CA HIS A 256 -4.23 -15.29 -6.35
C HIS A 256 -3.13 -14.67 -5.49
N ALA A 257 -2.07 -14.26 -6.15
CA ALA A 257 -0.98 -13.49 -5.58
C ALA A 257 -0.62 -12.32 -6.50
N THR A 258 -0.07 -11.29 -5.93
CA THR A 258 0.55 -10.19 -6.70
C THR A 258 2.05 -10.43 -6.76
N VAL A 259 2.61 -10.40 -7.96
CA VAL A 259 4.04 -10.32 -8.20
C VAL A 259 4.36 -8.88 -8.56
N THR A 260 5.19 -8.25 -7.75
CA THR A 260 5.71 -6.91 -8.05
C THR A 260 7.20 -6.98 -8.35
N ALA A 261 7.68 -6.12 -9.23
CA ALA A 261 9.10 -5.96 -9.48
C ALA A 261 9.42 -4.48 -9.69
N PHE A 262 10.60 -4.07 -9.26
CA PHE A 262 11.05 -2.69 -9.31
C PHE A 262 12.50 -2.61 -9.79
N ALA A 263 12.79 -1.59 -10.59
CA ALA A 263 14.16 -1.17 -10.88
C ALA A 263 14.23 0.36 -10.84
N ASP A 264 15.12 0.91 -10.01
CA ASP A 264 15.36 2.35 -9.95
C ASP A 264 16.11 2.86 -11.18
N SER A 265 15.98 4.14 -11.48
CA SER A 265 16.70 4.76 -12.59
C SER A 265 17.08 6.21 -12.28
N LEU A 266 18.27 6.61 -12.73
CA LEU A 266 18.61 8.01 -12.86
C LEU A 266 17.86 8.62 -14.05
N PRO A 267 17.52 9.92 -14.05
CA PRO A 267 16.81 10.56 -15.16
C PRO A 267 17.45 10.31 -16.55
N ALA A 268 18.77 10.29 -16.63
CA ALA A 268 19.51 10.04 -17.87
C ALA A 268 19.55 8.55 -18.29
N LYS A 269 18.99 7.64 -17.50
CA LYS A 269 19.03 6.19 -17.73
C LYS A 269 17.64 5.56 -17.85
N GLN A 270 16.57 6.35 -17.78
CA GLN A 270 15.20 5.86 -17.75
C GLN A 270 14.83 5.00 -18.96
N ASP A 271 15.24 5.41 -20.18
CA ASP A 271 15.04 4.61 -21.40
C ASP A 271 15.74 3.25 -21.32
N ALA A 272 16.99 3.24 -20.86
CA ALA A 272 17.78 2.01 -20.76
C ALA A 272 17.21 1.05 -19.71
N VAL A 273 16.73 1.58 -18.57
CA VAL A 273 16.09 0.77 -17.53
C VAL A 273 14.75 0.24 -18.01
N LEU A 274 13.91 1.07 -18.63
CA LEU A 274 12.62 0.63 -19.17
C LEU A 274 12.80 -0.44 -20.26
N GLY A 275 13.70 -0.22 -21.22
CA GLY A 275 14.01 -1.18 -22.28
C GLY A 275 14.52 -2.50 -21.71
N GLY A 276 15.54 -2.46 -20.85
CA GLY A 276 16.11 -3.67 -20.25
C GLY A 276 15.13 -4.40 -19.32
N PHE A 277 14.26 -3.68 -18.62
CA PHE A 277 13.20 -4.28 -17.80
C PHE A 277 12.21 -5.08 -18.67
N VAL A 278 11.75 -4.49 -19.76
CA VAL A 278 10.86 -5.15 -20.73
C VAL A 278 11.56 -6.33 -21.42
N ASP A 279 12.84 -6.21 -21.76
CA ASP A 279 13.63 -7.30 -22.36
C ASP A 279 13.74 -8.51 -21.43
N VAL A 280 13.90 -8.29 -20.12
CA VAL A 280 13.89 -9.37 -19.12
C VAL A 280 12.52 -10.05 -19.08
N LEU A 281 11.43 -9.29 -19.02
CA LEU A 281 10.06 -9.85 -19.05
C LEU A 281 9.83 -10.66 -20.33
N ALA A 282 10.18 -10.13 -21.50
CA ALA A 282 10.06 -10.81 -22.79
C ALA A 282 10.93 -12.09 -22.84
N GLY A 283 12.11 -12.06 -22.20
CA GLY A 283 12.98 -13.23 -22.07
C GLY A 283 12.31 -14.37 -21.31
N LEU A 284 11.70 -14.06 -20.15
CA LEU A 284 10.99 -15.04 -19.34
C LEU A 284 9.74 -15.57 -20.06
N GLN A 285 9.00 -14.72 -20.79
CA GLN A 285 7.87 -15.09 -21.63
C GLN A 285 8.29 -15.99 -22.81
N ALA A 286 9.49 -15.84 -23.32
CA ALA A 286 10.07 -16.71 -24.34
C ALA A 286 10.63 -18.03 -23.75
N GLY A 287 10.46 -18.28 -22.45
CA GLY A 287 10.94 -19.49 -21.77
C GLY A 287 12.45 -19.50 -21.51
N ARG A 288 13.13 -18.35 -21.62
CA ARG A 288 14.56 -18.23 -21.27
C ARG A 288 14.73 -18.22 -19.74
N ILE A 289 14.63 -19.39 -19.13
CA ILE A 289 14.72 -19.61 -17.68
C ILE A 289 15.87 -20.56 -17.42
N ALA A 290 16.96 -20.05 -16.85
CA ALA A 290 18.12 -20.87 -16.53
C ALA A 290 17.81 -21.79 -15.33
N GLN A 291 18.11 -23.09 -15.48
CA GLN A 291 17.96 -24.06 -14.38
C GLN A 291 18.74 -23.62 -13.13
N ALA A 292 19.94 -23.06 -13.33
CA ALA A 292 20.77 -22.58 -12.22
C ALA A 292 20.11 -21.46 -11.40
N ASP A 293 19.36 -20.54 -12.03
CA ASP A 293 18.63 -19.50 -11.32
C ASP A 293 17.44 -20.05 -10.54
N LEU A 294 16.72 -21.00 -11.14
CA LEU A 294 15.66 -21.71 -10.46
C LEU A 294 16.19 -22.47 -9.24
N ASP A 295 17.32 -23.16 -9.38
CA ASP A 295 17.95 -23.93 -8.29
C ASP A 295 18.46 -23.01 -7.17
N ALA A 296 19.02 -21.85 -7.51
CA ALA A 296 19.44 -20.86 -6.52
C ALA A 296 18.26 -20.26 -5.73
N VAL A 297 17.13 -19.96 -6.40
CA VAL A 297 15.91 -19.50 -5.73
C VAL A 297 15.33 -20.60 -4.85
N ARG A 298 15.29 -21.84 -5.36
CA ARG A 298 14.84 -23.03 -4.62
C ARG A 298 15.65 -23.23 -3.34
N GLY A 299 16.98 -23.22 -3.45
CA GLY A 299 17.88 -23.39 -2.30
C GLY A 299 17.66 -22.36 -1.19
N ARG A 300 17.55 -21.08 -1.56
CA ARG A 300 17.23 -20.00 -0.59
C ARG A 300 15.88 -20.22 0.11
N ARG A 301 14.84 -20.60 -0.63
CA ARG A 301 13.50 -20.84 -0.06
C ARG A 301 13.45 -22.11 0.78
N ASP A 302 14.10 -23.18 0.37
CA ASP A 302 14.20 -24.42 1.15
C ASP A 302 14.93 -24.17 2.46
N SER A 303 16.05 -23.44 2.44
CA SER A 303 16.77 -23.02 3.65
C SER A 303 15.88 -22.18 4.58
N ALA A 304 15.07 -21.27 4.04
CA ALA A 304 14.13 -20.48 4.84
C ALA A 304 13.02 -21.34 5.47
N LEU A 305 12.54 -22.38 4.77
CA LEU A 305 11.52 -23.31 5.30
C LEU A 305 12.09 -24.26 6.36
N THR A 306 13.37 -24.62 6.26
CA THR A 306 14.05 -25.52 7.20
C THR A 306 14.76 -24.81 8.34
N ALA A 307 14.78 -23.47 8.35
CA ALA A 307 15.36 -22.69 9.44
C ALA A 307 14.66 -22.97 10.78
N PRO A 308 15.39 -22.93 11.90
CA PRO A 308 14.86 -23.28 13.24
C PRO A 308 13.61 -22.47 13.64
N ASP A 309 13.48 -21.23 13.17
CA ASP A 309 12.39 -20.30 13.45
C ASP A 309 11.31 -20.27 12.35
N SER A 310 11.37 -21.17 11.37
CA SER A 310 10.48 -21.17 10.21
C SER A 310 9.01 -21.31 10.60
N ALA A 311 8.66 -22.12 11.59
CA ALA A 311 7.31 -22.25 12.10
C ALA A 311 6.78 -20.91 12.63
N VAL A 312 7.59 -20.21 13.40
CA VAL A 312 7.25 -18.90 13.99
C VAL A 312 7.00 -17.85 12.90
N ARG A 313 7.90 -17.75 11.93
CA ARG A 313 7.76 -16.79 10.80
C ARG A 313 6.53 -17.05 9.95
N ARG A 314 6.02 -18.28 9.93
CA ARG A 314 4.83 -18.66 9.16
C ARG A 314 3.51 -18.42 9.89
N LEU A 315 3.52 -18.24 11.22
CA LEU A 315 2.30 -18.07 12.02
C LEU A 315 1.38 -16.97 11.52
N PRO A 316 1.85 -15.73 11.26
CA PRO A 316 0.95 -14.66 10.77
C PRO A 316 0.26 -15.03 9.45
N GLY A 317 1.01 -15.57 8.50
CA GLY A 317 0.47 -16.01 7.22
C GLY A 317 -0.49 -17.20 7.33
N ALA A 318 -0.22 -18.14 8.26
CA ALA A 318 -1.13 -19.25 8.55
C ALA A 318 -2.43 -18.77 9.19
N ALA A 319 -2.38 -17.72 10.03
CA ALA A 319 -3.60 -17.09 10.57
C ALA A 319 -4.43 -16.43 9.47
N GLU A 320 -3.79 -15.73 8.53
CA GLU A 320 -4.46 -15.16 7.36
C GLU A 320 -5.07 -16.26 6.47
N ASP A 321 -4.38 -17.41 6.28
CA ASP A 321 -4.92 -18.55 5.53
C ASP A 321 -6.20 -19.09 6.18
N LEU A 322 -6.21 -19.28 7.52
CA LEU A 322 -7.41 -19.73 8.24
C LEU A 322 -8.57 -18.74 8.09
N LEU A 323 -8.29 -17.43 8.18
CA LEU A 323 -9.29 -16.38 7.99
C LEU A 323 -9.88 -16.39 6.58
N ALA A 324 -9.08 -16.76 5.59
CA ALA A 324 -9.50 -16.89 4.20
C ALA A 324 -10.08 -18.28 3.85
N HIS A 325 -10.44 -19.09 4.85
CA HIS A 325 -10.93 -20.48 4.68
C HIS A 325 -9.95 -21.39 3.92
N ARG A 326 -8.64 -21.14 4.05
CA ARG A 326 -7.57 -21.95 3.47
C ARG A 326 -6.91 -22.79 4.57
N HIS A 327 -6.50 -24.00 4.22
CA HIS A 327 -5.73 -24.82 5.14
C HIS A 327 -4.27 -24.36 5.16
N PRO A 328 -3.68 -24.02 6.33
CA PRO A 328 -2.27 -23.71 6.45
C PRO A 328 -1.41 -24.94 6.10
N ARG A 329 -0.53 -24.79 5.11
CA ARG A 329 0.31 -25.89 4.62
C ARG A 329 1.44 -26.19 5.60
N THR A 330 1.76 -27.48 5.74
CA THR A 330 2.93 -27.96 6.50
C THR A 330 4.24 -27.61 5.78
N VAL A 331 5.38 -27.73 6.48
CA VAL A 331 6.70 -27.53 5.86
C VAL A 331 6.95 -28.58 4.76
N ASP A 332 6.54 -29.83 5.00
CA ASP A 332 6.76 -30.91 4.04
C ASP A 332 5.94 -30.72 2.76
N GLU A 333 4.68 -30.26 2.87
CA GLU A 333 3.86 -29.89 1.71
C GLU A 333 4.49 -28.73 0.94
N LEU A 334 4.90 -27.65 1.63
CA LEU A 334 5.55 -26.49 1.01
C LEU A 334 6.84 -26.87 0.30
N ARG A 335 7.65 -27.74 0.91
CA ARG A 335 8.88 -28.25 0.31
C ARG A 335 8.60 -29.16 -0.87
N GLY A 336 7.62 -30.07 -0.75
CA GLY A 336 7.18 -30.92 -1.86
C GLY A 336 6.75 -30.10 -3.08
N GLU A 337 5.91 -29.09 -2.88
CA GLU A 337 5.50 -28.16 -3.93
C GLU A 337 6.71 -27.41 -4.53
N LEU A 338 7.62 -26.91 -3.67
CA LEU A 338 8.80 -26.15 -4.10
C LEU A 338 9.73 -26.99 -4.99
N TRP A 339 9.99 -28.27 -4.60
CA TRP A 339 10.86 -29.16 -5.34
C TRP A 339 10.22 -29.68 -6.64
N ALA A 340 8.90 -29.70 -6.74
CA ALA A 340 8.18 -30.06 -7.95
C ALA A 340 8.19 -28.97 -9.04
N VAL A 341 8.60 -27.74 -8.73
CA VAL A 341 8.66 -26.65 -9.72
C VAL A 341 9.77 -26.88 -10.74
N THR A 342 9.42 -26.76 -12.01
CA THR A 342 10.33 -26.86 -13.17
C THR A 342 10.41 -25.53 -13.92
N PRO A 343 11.40 -25.31 -14.81
CA PRO A 343 11.42 -24.13 -15.69
C PRO A 343 10.13 -23.96 -16.50
N ARG A 344 9.50 -25.06 -16.91
CA ARG A 344 8.22 -25.04 -17.64
C ARG A 344 7.10 -24.46 -16.78
N HIS A 345 7.06 -24.77 -15.49
CA HIS A 345 6.07 -24.18 -14.57
C HIS A 345 6.30 -22.68 -14.38
N VAL A 346 7.56 -22.26 -14.24
CA VAL A 346 7.92 -20.83 -14.13
C VAL A 346 7.58 -20.08 -15.43
N HIS A 347 7.82 -20.71 -16.59
CA HIS A 347 7.43 -20.15 -17.90
C HIS A 347 5.91 -19.95 -18.02
N ALA A 348 5.11 -20.94 -17.58
CA ALA A 348 3.66 -20.79 -17.56
C ALA A 348 3.20 -19.61 -16.72
N VAL A 349 3.83 -19.38 -15.56
CA VAL A 349 3.56 -18.21 -14.73
C VAL A 349 4.02 -16.90 -15.40
N ALA A 350 5.15 -16.91 -16.13
CA ALA A 350 5.60 -15.73 -16.87
C ALA A 350 4.57 -15.29 -17.94
N LEU A 351 3.93 -16.26 -18.61
CA LEU A 351 2.85 -15.99 -19.57
C LEU A 351 1.57 -15.48 -18.86
N GLU A 352 1.21 -16.07 -17.73
CA GLU A 352 0.08 -15.60 -16.91
C GLU A 352 0.32 -14.18 -16.41
N ALA A 353 1.50 -13.90 -15.86
CA ALA A 353 1.90 -12.58 -15.38
C ALA A 353 1.88 -11.52 -16.51
N ALA A 354 2.34 -11.89 -17.71
CA ALA A 354 2.28 -11.03 -18.88
C ALA A 354 0.83 -10.65 -19.24
N GLY A 355 -0.09 -11.64 -19.19
CA GLY A 355 -1.51 -11.40 -19.49
C GLY A 355 -2.22 -10.49 -18.50
N THR A 356 -1.66 -10.26 -17.31
CA THR A 356 -2.22 -9.41 -16.25
C THR A 356 -1.35 -8.21 -15.91
N ALA A 357 -0.22 -8.02 -16.60
CA ALA A 357 0.78 -7.01 -16.25
C ALA A 357 0.24 -5.58 -16.28
N LEU A 358 0.58 -4.82 -15.26
CA LEU A 358 0.48 -3.37 -15.22
C LEU A 358 1.88 -2.80 -14.97
N LEU A 359 2.37 -1.98 -15.91
CA LEU A 359 3.69 -1.39 -15.87
C LEU A 359 3.59 0.10 -15.55
N GLN A 360 4.26 0.54 -14.51
CA GLN A 360 4.52 1.96 -14.28
C GLN A 360 5.82 2.33 -14.98
N ALA A 361 5.72 3.15 -16.00
CA ALA A 361 6.86 3.74 -16.70
C ALA A 361 7.22 5.10 -16.07
N PRO A 362 8.47 5.57 -16.17
CA PRO A 362 8.84 6.91 -15.76
C PRO A 362 8.03 7.98 -16.51
N SER A 363 7.80 9.14 -15.88
CA SER A 363 7.04 10.23 -16.50
C SER A 363 7.57 10.61 -17.88
N GLY A 364 6.68 10.69 -18.86
CA GLY A 364 7.01 11.01 -20.24
C GLY A 364 7.48 9.82 -21.09
N HIS A 365 7.57 8.61 -20.53
CA HIS A 365 7.91 7.39 -21.25
C HIS A 365 6.65 6.56 -21.52
N THR A 366 6.67 5.81 -22.63
CA THR A 366 5.57 4.90 -23.02
C THR A 366 6.09 3.47 -23.15
N ALA A 367 5.17 2.49 -23.09
CA ALA A 367 5.49 1.08 -23.26
C ALA A 367 4.64 0.40 -24.37
N ASP A 368 3.95 1.19 -25.20
CA ASP A 368 3.16 0.71 -26.35
C ASP A 368 4.01 -0.03 -27.38
N TRP A 369 5.26 0.38 -27.60
CA TRP A 369 6.25 -0.28 -28.44
C TRP A 369 6.55 -1.73 -27.99
N ALA A 370 6.27 -2.06 -26.72
CA ALA A 370 6.43 -3.39 -26.14
C ALA A 370 5.11 -4.17 -26.04
N GLY A 371 4.04 -3.68 -26.65
CA GLY A 371 2.72 -4.34 -26.68
C GLY A 371 1.84 -4.06 -25.45
N TYR A 372 2.22 -3.09 -24.60
CA TYR A 372 1.38 -2.64 -23.49
C TYR A 372 0.38 -1.59 -23.99
N THR A 373 -0.86 -1.68 -23.52
CA THR A 373 -1.89 -0.67 -23.78
C THR A 373 -1.82 0.42 -22.72
N ALA A 374 -1.92 1.68 -23.12
CA ALA A 374 -2.02 2.78 -22.14
C ALA A 374 -3.26 2.60 -21.26
N ALA A 375 -3.09 2.62 -19.94
CA ALA A 375 -4.19 2.58 -19.01
C ALA A 375 -5.08 3.82 -19.20
N PRO A 376 -6.42 3.68 -19.13
CA PRO A 376 -7.32 4.75 -19.52
C PRO A 376 -7.23 5.92 -18.54
N THR A 377 -6.98 7.10 -19.07
CA THR A 377 -7.07 8.38 -18.36
C THR A 377 -8.36 9.14 -18.73
N ARG A 378 -9.10 8.64 -19.72
CA ARG A 378 -10.28 9.28 -20.30
C ARG A 378 -11.42 8.28 -20.38
N SER A 379 -12.63 8.80 -20.47
CA SER A 379 -13.84 8.00 -20.68
C SER A 379 -14.14 7.86 -22.17
N ALA A 380 -14.75 6.73 -22.55
CA ALA A 380 -15.14 6.47 -23.93
C ALA A 380 -16.27 7.37 -24.44
N TYR A 381 -16.99 8.05 -23.54
CA TYR A 381 -18.16 8.89 -23.87
C TYR A 381 -18.31 10.04 -22.86
N ALA A 382 -19.07 11.07 -23.28
CA ALA A 382 -19.58 12.12 -22.43
C ALA A 382 -21.08 11.92 -22.19
N VAL A 383 -21.57 12.28 -20.99
CA VAL A 383 -23.02 12.28 -20.72
C VAL A 383 -23.73 13.36 -21.55
N THR A 384 -25.01 13.12 -21.81
CA THR A 384 -25.88 14.13 -22.42
C THR A 384 -26.51 15.01 -21.34
N GLY A 385 -26.45 16.33 -21.49
CA GLY A 385 -26.97 17.23 -20.47
C GLY A 385 -26.71 18.70 -20.75
N LYS A 386 -26.92 19.54 -19.72
CA LYS A 386 -26.65 20.98 -19.78
C LYS A 386 -25.14 21.23 -19.86
N ARG A 387 -24.70 21.95 -20.89
CA ARG A 387 -23.30 22.26 -21.15
C ARG A 387 -22.94 23.64 -20.59
N PHE A 388 -21.86 23.72 -19.87
CA PHE A 388 -21.28 24.93 -19.29
C PHE A 388 -19.86 25.10 -19.86
N ALA A 389 -19.66 26.11 -20.71
CA ALA A 389 -18.35 26.40 -21.27
C ALA A 389 -17.44 27.04 -20.22
N SER A 390 -16.14 26.73 -20.25
CA SER A 390 -15.15 27.39 -19.40
C SER A 390 -15.10 28.89 -19.65
N VAL A 391 -15.08 29.68 -18.58
CA VAL A 391 -14.89 31.13 -18.66
C VAL A 391 -13.54 31.54 -19.25
N ARG A 392 -12.57 30.62 -19.22
CA ARG A 392 -11.22 30.80 -19.81
C ARG A 392 -11.20 30.69 -21.33
N LYS A 393 -12.29 30.23 -21.93
CA LYS A 393 -12.40 30.02 -23.38
C LYS A 393 -11.32 29.10 -23.97
N ASP A 394 -10.86 28.13 -23.19
CA ASP A 394 -9.83 27.14 -23.53
C ASP A 394 -10.38 25.91 -24.28
N GLY A 395 -11.65 25.94 -24.67
CA GLY A 395 -12.33 24.84 -25.35
C GLY A 395 -12.87 23.76 -24.41
N THR A 396 -12.60 23.85 -23.10
CA THR A 396 -13.17 22.92 -22.12
C THR A 396 -14.63 23.25 -21.79
N ALA A 397 -15.41 22.24 -21.48
CA ALA A 397 -16.76 22.42 -21.01
C ALA A 397 -17.18 21.30 -20.06
N LEU A 398 -17.89 21.69 -19.00
CA LEU A 398 -18.57 20.79 -18.11
C LEU A 398 -19.95 20.45 -18.66
N VAL A 399 -20.31 19.17 -18.66
CA VAL A 399 -21.65 18.68 -19.03
C VAL A 399 -22.27 18.02 -17.80
N VAL A 400 -23.38 18.54 -17.33
CA VAL A 400 -24.15 17.98 -16.22
C VAL A 400 -25.41 17.33 -16.78
N GLY A 401 -25.45 16.00 -16.71
CA GLY A 401 -26.58 15.19 -17.18
C GLY A 401 -27.40 14.58 -16.05
N GLY A 402 -28.46 13.85 -16.43
CA GLY A 402 -29.29 13.12 -15.47
C GLY A 402 -28.61 11.87 -14.88
N GLU A 403 -27.58 11.34 -15.54
CA GLU A 403 -26.88 10.11 -15.14
C GLU A 403 -25.44 10.33 -14.65
N GLY A 404 -24.90 11.53 -14.80
CA GLY A 404 -23.51 11.80 -14.44
C GLY A 404 -23.03 13.17 -14.85
N VAL A 405 -21.72 13.39 -14.66
CA VAL A 405 -21.02 14.62 -15.02
C VAL A 405 -19.84 14.27 -15.92
N SER A 406 -19.64 15.08 -16.98
CA SER A 406 -18.49 14.96 -17.88
C SER A 406 -17.76 16.28 -17.99
N LEU A 407 -16.44 16.22 -18.04
CA LEU A 407 -15.60 17.33 -18.51
C LEU A 407 -15.11 16.98 -19.92
N THR A 408 -15.34 17.87 -20.88
CA THR A 408 -15.01 17.65 -22.29
C THR A 408 -13.98 18.66 -22.78
N ALA A 409 -13.02 18.22 -23.62
CA ALA A 409 -12.02 19.07 -24.25
C ALA A 409 -11.57 18.45 -25.58
N GLY A 410 -11.68 19.20 -26.70
CA GLY A 410 -11.13 18.80 -28.00
C GLY A 410 -11.63 17.44 -28.55
N GLY A 411 -12.82 16.98 -28.13
CA GLY A 411 -13.35 15.65 -28.50
C GLY A 411 -13.13 14.56 -27.44
N ASP A 412 -12.27 14.79 -26.48
CA ASP A 412 -12.04 13.92 -25.34
C ASP A 412 -13.02 14.19 -24.20
N ALA A 413 -13.27 13.19 -23.38
CA ALA A 413 -14.11 13.32 -22.20
C ALA A 413 -13.52 12.56 -21.00
N VAL A 414 -13.71 13.10 -19.80
CA VAL A 414 -13.67 12.35 -18.55
C VAL A 414 -15.06 12.41 -17.92
N THR A 415 -15.59 11.27 -17.50
CA THR A 415 -16.99 11.12 -17.08
C THR A 415 -17.06 10.35 -15.78
N VAL A 416 -17.85 10.83 -14.83
CA VAL A 416 -18.26 10.08 -13.65
C VAL A 416 -19.78 9.92 -13.69
N LEU A 417 -20.26 8.70 -13.79
CA LEU A 417 -21.68 8.39 -13.63
C LEU A 417 -22.03 8.43 -12.15
N TYR A 418 -23.19 8.98 -11.81
CA TYR A 418 -23.61 9.08 -10.40
C TYR A 418 -23.64 7.71 -9.72
N ARG A 419 -24.21 6.68 -10.39
CA ARG A 419 -24.27 5.31 -9.84
C ARG A 419 -22.90 4.68 -9.57
N ASP A 420 -21.87 5.11 -10.29
CA ASP A 420 -20.50 4.60 -10.19
C ASP A 420 -19.58 5.59 -9.44
N CYS A 421 -20.15 6.58 -8.76
CA CYS A 421 -19.42 7.56 -7.97
C CYS A 421 -18.98 6.94 -6.63
N ALA A 422 -17.67 6.81 -6.43
CA ALA A 422 -17.07 6.29 -5.20
C ALA A 422 -17.01 7.35 -4.09
N ALA A 423 -16.74 8.62 -4.45
CA ALA A 423 -16.76 9.74 -3.52
C ALA A 423 -17.01 11.08 -4.23
N VAL A 424 -17.60 12.01 -3.49
CA VAL A 424 -17.71 13.44 -3.85
C VAL A 424 -16.98 14.26 -2.80
N LEU A 425 -15.83 14.79 -3.17
CA LEU A 425 -15.08 15.71 -2.31
C LEU A 425 -15.70 17.12 -2.46
N SER A 426 -16.22 17.66 -1.38
CA SER A 426 -16.91 18.95 -1.33
C SER A 426 -16.04 19.99 -0.63
N PHE A 427 -15.84 21.13 -1.28
CA PHE A 427 -15.02 22.23 -0.76
C PHE A 427 -15.89 23.42 -0.35
N PRO A 428 -15.49 24.22 0.67
CA PRO A 428 -16.26 25.39 1.12
C PRO A 428 -16.45 26.49 0.07
N ASP A 429 -15.59 26.53 -0.96
CA ASP A 429 -15.71 27.46 -2.11
C ASP A 429 -16.78 27.03 -3.11
N GLY A 430 -17.49 25.94 -2.85
CA GLY A 430 -18.54 25.38 -3.69
C GLY A 430 -18.06 24.37 -4.72
N GLY A 431 -16.76 24.20 -4.88
CA GLY A 431 -16.18 23.19 -5.78
C GLY A 431 -16.49 21.76 -5.35
N ARG A 432 -16.56 20.86 -6.33
CA ARG A 432 -16.72 19.42 -6.13
C ARG A 432 -15.71 18.66 -6.96
N ARG A 433 -15.18 17.57 -6.40
CA ARG A 433 -14.47 16.56 -7.19
C ARG A 433 -15.24 15.24 -7.05
N LEU A 434 -15.81 14.77 -8.16
CA LEU A 434 -16.41 13.45 -8.23
C LEU A 434 -15.35 12.46 -8.63
N ILE A 435 -15.29 11.33 -7.93
CA ILE A 435 -14.35 10.22 -8.19
C ILE A 435 -15.17 8.99 -8.56
N GLY A 436 -14.97 8.49 -9.76
CA GLY A 436 -15.60 7.24 -10.22
C GLY A 436 -14.95 6.01 -9.60
N THR A 437 -15.68 4.90 -9.51
CA THR A 437 -15.14 3.61 -9.04
C THR A 437 -13.96 3.11 -9.87
N ASP A 438 -13.83 3.57 -11.11
CA ASP A 438 -12.68 3.33 -11.99
C ASP A 438 -11.47 4.23 -11.70
N GLY A 439 -11.61 5.19 -10.76
CA GLY A 439 -10.58 6.17 -10.41
C GLY A 439 -10.53 7.40 -11.31
N ILE A 440 -11.37 7.49 -12.34
CA ILE A 440 -11.51 8.72 -13.14
C ILE A 440 -12.18 9.81 -12.31
N CYS A 441 -11.69 11.04 -12.41
CA CYS A 441 -12.17 12.16 -11.63
C CYS A 441 -12.73 13.26 -12.52
N VAL A 442 -13.84 13.87 -12.10
CA VAL A 442 -14.39 15.10 -12.71
C VAL A 442 -14.43 16.21 -11.67
N GLU A 443 -13.79 17.32 -11.99
CA GLU A 443 -13.84 18.52 -11.17
C GLU A 443 -14.96 19.43 -11.63
N VAL A 444 -15.85 19.77 -10.73
CA VAL A 444 -16.95 20.72 -10.93
C VAL A 444 -16.60 22.00 -10.18
N GLU A 445 -16.11 23.00 -10.92
CA GLU A 445 -15.72 24.30 -10.39
C GLU A 445 -16.75 25.35 -10.77
N PRO A 446 -17.67 25.76 -9.84
CA PRO A 446 -18.73 26.69 -10.17
C PRO A 446 -18.24 28.03 -10.74
N GLY A 447 -17.12 28.55 -10.21
CA GLY A 447 -16.50 29.78 -10.69
C GLY A 447 -15.87 29.68 -12.08
N GLU A 448 -15.43 28.49 -12.49
CA GLU A 448 -14.81 28.28 -13.80
C GLU A 448 -15.86 28.02 -14.91
N TYR A 449 -16.92 27.30 -14.57
CA TYR A 449 -17.95 26.91 -15.54
C TYR A 449 -19.26 27.66 -15.40
N GLY A 450 -19.39 28.63 -14.47
CA GLY A 450 -20.59 29.36 -14.24
C GLY A 450 -21.77 28.47 -13.82
N VAL A 451 -21.52 27.41 -13.08
CA VAL A 451 -22.53 26.46 -12.62
C VAL A 451 -23.32 27.08 -11.47
N ASP A 452 -24.64 27.15 -11.60
CA ASP A 452 -25.52 27.70 -10.57
C ASP A 452 -25.71 26.73 -9.39
N ALA A 453 -26.10 27.27 -8.23
CA ALA A 453 -26.31 26.51 -6.99
C ALA A 453 -27.38 25.41 -7.13
N HIS A 454 -28.40 25.62 -7.98
CA HIS A 454 -29.45 24.64 -8.23
C HIS A 454 -28.88 23.39 -8.94
N THR A 455 -28.08 23.61 -9.98
CA THR A 455 -27.38 22.53 -10.70
C THR A 455 -26.43 21.78 -9.77
N MET A 456 -25.69 22.48 -8.88
CA MET A 456 -24.84 21.83 -7.87
C MET A 456 -25.65 20.97 -6.91
N ALA A 457 -26.78 21.46 -6.41
CA ALA A 457 -27.67 20.70 -5.53
C ALA A 457 -28.24 19.43 -6.24
N THR A 458 -28.49 19.52 -7.56
CA THR A 458 -28.93 18.38 -8.36
C THR A 458 -27.82 17.30 -8.45
N VAL A 459 -26.57 17.71 -8.64
CA VAL A 459 -25.43 16.79 -8.63
C VAL A 459 -25.29 16.12 -7.26
N ASP A 460 -25.32 16.90 -6.18
CA ASP A 460 -25.21 16.40 -4.80
C ASP A 460 -26.34 15.42 -4.44
N ALA A 461 -27.54 15.63 -4.97
CA ALA A 461 -28.71 14.75 -4.73
C ALA A 461 -28.69 13.47 -5.60
N ALA A 462 -27.97 13.46 -6.71
CA ALA A 462 -27.96 12.35 -7.65
C ALA A 462 -26.92 11.27 -7.33
N VAL A 463 -25.90 11.60 -6.53
CA VAL A 463 -24.87 10.63 -6.13
C VAL A 463 -25.37 9.70 -5.03
N PRO A 464 -24.81 8.46 -4.90
CA PRO A 464 -25.25 7.54 -3.86
C PRO A 464 -25.08 8.13 -2.43
N PRO A 465 -26.01 7.84 -1.52
CA PRO A 465 -25.86 8.23 -0.11
C PRO A 465 -24.55 7.74 0.49
N GLY A 466 -23.90 8.55 1.32
CA GLY A 466 -22.65 8.18 2.01
C GLY A 466 -21.38 8.38 1.19
N THR A 467 -21.46 8.90 -0.06
CA THR A 467 -20.27 9.21 -0.87
C THR A 467 -19.70 10.62 -0.64
N ALA A 468 -20.44 11.50 0.04
CA ALA A 468 -20.00 12.87 0.28
C ALA A 468 -18.90 12.96 1.35
N VAL A 469 -17.82 13.66 1.03
CA VAL A 469 -16.70 13.97 1.94
C VAL A 469 -16.52 15.48 2.01
N GLN A 470 -16.62 16.05 3.21
CA GLN A 470 -16.37 17.47 3.43
C GLN A 470 -14.88 17.72 3.65
N LEU A 471 -14.26 18.52 2.79
CA LEU A 471 -12.85 18.89 2.90
C LEU A 471 -12.68 20.31 3.44
N PRO A 472 -11.52 20.62 4.06
CA PRO A 472 -11.21 21.97 4.52
C PRO A 472 -11.05 22.94 3.33
N PRO A 473 -11.02 24.26 3.59
CA PRO A 473 -10.69 25.24 2.57
C PRO A 473 -9.37 24.90 1.89
N ARG A 474 -9.39 24.84 0.58
CA ARG A 474 -8.19 24.66 -0.25
C ARG A 474 -7.55 26.00 -0.58
N GLN A 475 -6.22 26.03 -0.73
CA GLN A 475 -5.57 27.18 -1.34
C GLN A 475 -6.04 27.29 -2.80
N ARG A 476 -6.24 28.53 -3.29
CA ARG A 476 -6.63 28.76 -4.68
C ARG A 476 -5.68 27.97 -5.59
N ARG A 477 -6.24 27.09 -6.40
CA ARG A 477 -5.46 26.23 -7.31
C ARG A 477 -4.57 27.13 -8.19
N PRO A 478 -3.28 26.82 -8.35
CA PRO A 478 -2.47 27.44 -9.40
C PRO A 478 -3.17 27.21 -10.75
N GLU A 479 -3.11 28.18 -11.63
CA GLU A 479 -3.66 28.04 -12.98
C GLU A 479 -3.09 26.77 -13.60
N ARG A 480 -3.98 25.90 -14.13
CA ARG A 480 -3.59 24.68 -14.82
C ARG A 480 -2.75 25.06 -16.03
N PRO A 481 -1.52 24.52 -16.20
CA PRO A 481 -0.74 24.76 -17.40
C PRO A 481 -1.52 24.31 -18.65
N ALA A 482 -1.48 25.10 -19.70
CA ALA A 482 -2.08 24.72 -20.97
C ALA A 482 -1.40 23.43 -21.48
N GLY A 483 -2.17 22.34 -21.62
CA GLY A 483 -1.68 21.03 -22.08
C GLY A 483 -1.66 19.92 -21.04
N GLU A 484 -2.04 20.17 -19.79
CA GLU A 484 -2.17 19.10 -18.79
C GLU A 484 -3.38 18.22 -19.11
N SER A 485 -3.16 16.91 -19.25
CA SER A 485 -4.23 15.96 -19.61
C SER A 485 -5.29 15.85 -18.50
N LEU A 486 -6.55 15.72 -18.91
CA LEU A 486 -7.63 15.27 -18.05
C LEU A 486 -7.36 13.81 -17.67
N GLY A 487 -7.44 13.43 -16.38
CA GLY A 487 -7.12 12.05 -16.04
C GLY A 487 -7.30 11.67 -14.59
N ARG A 488 -6.84 10.47 -14.29
CA ARG A 488 -6.78 9.92 -12.94
C ARG A 488 -5.81 10.71 -12.07
N ASP A 489 -6.21 10.98 -10.84
CA ASP A 489 -5.36 11.65 -9.85
C ASP A 489 -5.64 11.04 -8.46
N SER A 490 -4.60 10.59 -7.80
CA SER A 490 -4.65 9.96 -6.48
C SER A 490 -5.02 10.91 -5.33
N GLY A 491 -5.31 12.18 -5.62
CA GLY A 491 -5.66 13.15 -4.58
C GLY A 491 -4.46 13.68 -3.78
N SER A 492 -3.24 13.23 -4.06
CA SER A 492 -2.01 13.68 -3.38
C SER A 492 -1.71 15.18 -3.52
N ALA A 493 -2.33 15.85 -4.50
CA ALA A 493 -2.17 17.29 -4.72
C ALA A 493 -3.03 18.17 -3.78
N VAL A 494 -3.95 17.61 -2.99
CA VAL A 494 -4.94 18.38 -2.23
C VAL A 494 -4.42 18.93 -0.91
N GLU A 495 -3.33 18.38 -0.35
CA GLU A 495 -2.84 18.77 0.99
C GLU A 495 -1.42 19.35 1.06
N GLN A 496 -0.70 19.56 -0.03
CA GLN A 496 0.60 20.22 0.05
C GLN A 496 0.49 21.76 0.17
N GLY A 497 -0.19 22.20 1.22
CA GLY A 497 -0.15 23.58 1.70
C GLY A 497 1.12 23.84 2.53
N LYS A 498 2.31 23.74 1.95
CA LYS A 498 3.52 24.32 2.56
C LYS A 498 3.69 25.75 2.08
N GLY A 499 3.05 26.68 2.78
CA GLY A 499 3.43 28.07 2.80
C GLY A 499 4.81 28.24 3.43
N ALA A 500 5.87 28.17 2.61
CA ALA A 500 7.18 28.70 2.97
C ALA A 500 7.57 29.68 1.86
N ALA A 501 7.63 30.97 2.19
CA ALA A 501 8.25 31.97 1.35
C ALA A 501 9.65 31.48 0.92
N ARG A 502 9.81 31.19 -0.37
CA ARG A 502 11.08 30.79 -0.95
C ARG A 502 12.01 31.99 -0.97
N THR A 503 12.84 32.15 0.07
CA THR A 503 14.06 32.95 -0.08
C THR A 503 14.90 32.29 -1.17
N ARG A 504 15.26 33.05 -2.21
CA ARG A 504 16.14 32.59 -3.29
C ARG A 504 17.45 32.11 -2.70
N ARG A 505 17.72 30.83 -2.74
CA ARG A 505 19.01 30.23 -2.36
C ARG A 505 20.02 30.44 -3.46
N THR A 506 21.27 30.61 -3.12
CA THR A 506 22.37 30.63 -4.10
C THR A 506 22.56 29.22 -4.68
N ALA A 507 23.00 29.10 -5.93
CA ALA A 507 23.24 27.83 -6.59
C ALA A 507 24.16 26.89 -5.78
N GLY A 508 25.17 27.45 -5.08
CA GLY A 508 26.06 26.69 -4.21
C GLY A 508 25.38 26.13 -2.97
N GLN A 509 24.45 26.86 -2.34
CA GLN A 509 23.69 26.37 -1.18
C GLN A 509 22.72 25.27 -1.56
N THR A 510 22.15 25.34 -2.77
CA THR A 510 21.28 24.28 -3.29
C THR A 510 22.08 23.02 -3.60
N ALA A 511 23.27 23.13 -4.22
CA ALA A 511 24.15 22.00 -4.49
C ALA A 511 24.60 21.29 -3.20
N VAL A 512 25.00 22.03 -2.17
CA VAL A 512 25.39 21.47 -0.86
C VAL A 512 24.20 20.76 -0.20
N LEU A 513 22.99 21.34 -0.25
CA LEU A 513 21.79 20.71 0.31
C LEU A 513 21.40 19.41 -0.42
N VAL A 514 21.54 19.40 -1.75
CA VAL A 514 21.26 18.19 -2.54
C VAL A 514 22.30 17.10 -2.28
N VAL A 515 23.58 17.43 -2.32
CA VAL A 515 24.66 16.44 -2.13
C VAL A 515 24.67 15.89 -0.71
N PHE A 516 24.65 16.73 0.31
CA PHE A 516 24.68 16.25 1.70
C PHE A 516 23.32 15.70 2.17
N GLY A 517 22.21 16.17 1.62
CA GLY A 517 20.89 15.63 1.91
C GLY A 517 20.71 14.23 1.31
N THR A 518 21.16 14.00 0.08
CA THR A 518 21.13 12.66 -0.55
C THR A 518 22.12 11.70 0.11
N LEU A 519 23.33 12.14 0.44
CA LEU A 519 24.31 11.31 1.17
C LEU A 519 23.79 10.92 2.57
N ALA A 520 23.21 11.85 3.31
CA ALA A 520 22.62 11.57 4.61
C ALA A 520 21.40 10.65 4.50
N GLY A 521 20.55 10.80 3.47
CA GLY A 521 19.42 9.93 3.19
C GLY A 521 19.84 8.50 2.86
N LEU A 522 20.81 8.33 1.95
CA LEU A 522 21.37 7.03 1.59
C LEU A 522 22.05 6.35 2.77
N TRP A 523 22.80 7.11 3.57
CA TRP A 523 23.45 6.58 4.77
C TRP A 523 22.45 6.19 5.85
N SER A 524 21.39 6.97 6.04
CA SER A 524 20.32 6.63 6.98
C SER A 524 19.57 5.38 6.55
N LEU A 525 19.33 5.18 5.24
CA LEU A 525 18.75 3.98 4.69
C LEU A 525 19.66 2.76 4.91
N PHE A 526 20.95 2.93 4.70
CA PHE A 526 21.96 1.88 4.96
C PHE A 526 22.04 1.53 6.46
N ALA A 527 22.06 2.55 7.33
CA ALA A 527 22.04 2.36 8.78
C ALA A 527 20.75 1.65 9.24
N LEU A 528 19.59 2.01 8.66
CA LEU A 528 18.32 1.35 8.93
C LEU A 528 18.31 -0.10 8.45
N MET A 529 18.76 -0.36 7.22
CA MET A 529 18.90 -1.72 6.70
C MET A 529 19.83 -2.56 7.60
N TYR A 530 20.98 -2.02 7.99
CA TYR A 530 21.90 -2.74 8.87
C TYR A 530 21.27 -2.98 10.26
N THR A 531 20.55 -2.00 10.80
CA THR A 531 19.86 -2.14 12.10
C THR A 531 18.74 -3.20 12.03
N VAL A 532 18.03 -3.29 10.91
CA VAL A 532 16.90 -4.23 10.73
C VAL A 532 17.36 -5.62 10.30
N PHE A 533 18.35 -5.70 9.42
CA PHE A 533 18.78 -6.97 8.79
C PHE A 533 20.10 -7.53 9.30
N GLY A 534 20.95 -6.68 9.91
CA GLY A 534 22.25 -7.12 10.49
C GLY A 534 22.13 -7.89 11.81
N PHE A 535 20.93 -7.97 12.39
CA PHE A 535 20.67 -8.64 13.67
C PHE A 535 20.87 -10.17 13.64
N GLY A 536 21.06 -10.76 12.47
CA GLY A 536 21.19 -12.21 12.28
C GLY A 536 22.57 -12.70 11.85
N ASP A 537 23.60 -11.85 11.85
CA ASP A 537 24.94 -12.27 11.47
C ASP A 537 25.63 -13.01 12.65
N PRO A 538 25.91 -14.31 12.54
CA PRO A 538 26.48 -15.10 13.63
C PRO A 538 27.91 -14.70 14.01
N GLU A 539 28.62 -13.91 13.20
CA GLU A 539 29.99 -13.46 13.49
C GLU A 539 30.06 -12.19 14.35
N THR A 540 28.98 -11.41 14.40
CA THR A 540 28.88 -10.23 15.26
C THR A 540 27.99 -10.51 16.46
N GLY A 541 28.56 -10.70 17.65
CA GLY A 541 27.76 -10.80 18.89
C GLY A 541 26.91 -9.53 19.11
N VAL A 542 25.81 -9.64 19.90
CA VAL A 542 24.84 -8.56 20.17
C VAL A 542 25.49 -7.23 20.54
N GLY A 543 26.61 -7.26 21.30
CA GLY A 543 27.38 -6.07 21.66
C GLY A 543 28.09 -5.41 20.48
N GLY A 544 28.64 -6.19 19.55
CA GLY A 544 29.28 -5.70 18.34
C GLY A 544 28.28 -5.06 17.37
N TRP A 545 27.11 -5.69 17.23
CA TRP A 545 26.01 -5.16 16.43
C TRP A 545 25.48 -3.81 16.96
N ALA A 546 25.25 -3.69 18.27
CA ALA A 546 24.79 -2.46 18.89
C ALA A 546 25.83 -1.32 18.74
N ALA A 547 27.12 -1.61 18.93
CA ALA A 547 28.19 -0.64 18.77
C ALA A 547 28.32 -0.14 17.31
N LEU A 548 28.23 -1.06 16.33
CA LEU A 548 28.31 -0.72 14.92
C LEU A 548 27.07 0.03 14.44
N SER A 549 25.88 -0.34 14.89
CA SER A 549 24.64 0.40 14.62
C SER A 549 24.71 1.82 15.16
N ALA A 550 25.16 2.02 16.42
CA ALA A 550 25.34 3.33 17.01
C ALA A 550 26.36 4.18 16.22
N PHE A 551 27.48 3.59 15.79
CA PHE A 551 28.48 4.24 14.96
C PHE A 551 27.89 4.70 13.61
N LEU A 552 27.13 3.84 12.92
CA LEU A 552 26.49 4.16 11.64
C LEU A 552 25.50 5.35 11.77
N TRP A 553 24.71 5.39 12.85
CA TRP A 553 23.80 6.51 13.11
C TRP A 553 24.53 7.81 13.46
N CYS A 554 25.67 7.74 14.18
CA CYS A 554 26.52 8.92 14.44
C CYS A 554 27.10 9.51 13.15
N VAL A 555 27.58 8.66 12.24
CA VAL A 555 28.11 9.11 10.94
C VAL A 555 27.00 9.73 10.08
N GLY A 556 25.80 9.15 10.06
CA GLY A 556 24.62 9.75 9.40
C GLY A 556 24.28 11.15 9.94
N GLY A 557 24.33 11.33 11.25
CA GLY A 557 24.14 12.64 11.90
C GLY A 557 25.20 13.67 11.48
N LEU A 558 26.48 13.26 11.38
CA LEU A 558 27.57 14.13 10.92
C LEU A 558 27.40 14.54 9.45
N LEU A 559 26.96 13.62 8.58
CA LEU A 559 26.67 13.93 7.17
C LEU A 559 25.48 14.89 7.01
N ALA A 560 24.46 14.80 7.89
CA ALA A 560 23.32 15.70 7.88
C ALA A 560 23.63 17.11 8.43
N TYR A 561 24.67 17.27 9.23
CA TYR A 561 25.00 18.51 9.93
C TYR A 561 25.15 19.72 9.01
N PRO A 562 25.88 19.69 7.87
CA PRO A 562 26.00 20.84 6.98
C PRO A 562 24.64 21.27 6.39
N ALA A 563 23.78 20.33 6.03
CA ALA A 563 22.45 20.59 5.50
C ALA A 563 21.54 21.24 6.57
N VAL A 564 21.60 20.75 7.81
CA VAL A 564 20.86 21.32 8.95
C VAL A 564 21.34 22.72 9.29
N ARG A 565 22.68 22.99 9.25
CA ARG A 565 23.25 24.30 9.52
C ARG A 565 22.84 25.34 8.48
N ILE A 566 22.86 25.00 7.20
CA ILE A 566 22.38 25.88 6.11
C ILE A 566 20.88 26.16 6.29
N ARG A 567 20.09 25.15 6.67
CA ARG A 567 18.64 25.29 6.88
C ARG A 567 18.28 26.15 8.08
N ARG A 568 19.12 26.15 9.13
CA ARG A 568 18.98 27.04 10.32
C ARG A 568 19.45 28.46 10.08
N GLY A 569 20.50 28.68 9.26
CA GLY A 569 21.02 30.00 8.91
C GLY A 569 20.04 30.84 8.08
N THR A 570 19.20 30.20 7.25
CA THR A 570 18.15 30.85 6.45
C THR A 570 16.84 31.15 7.21
N ARG A 571 16.74 30.76 8.51
CA ARG A 571 15.61 31.11 9.39
C ARG A 571 15.87 32.34 10.29
N LYS A 572 17.07 32.90 10.28
CA LYS A 572 17.44 34.04 11.11
C LYS A 572 17.77 35.33 10.30
N GLY A 573 17.42 35.35 9.01
CA GLY A 573 17.52 36.52 8.15
C GLY A 573 16.16 36.97 7.61
#